data_f8e93bb6e05e43550ea70bfd4a00672d
#
_entry.id   f8e93bb6e05e43550ea70bfd4a00672d
#
_cell.length_a   1.000
_cell.length_b   1.000
_cell.length_c   1.000
_cell.angle_alpha   90.00
_cell.angle_beta   90.00
_cell.angle_gamma   90.00
#
_symmetry.space_group_name_H-M   'P 1'
#
loop_
_entity.id
_entity.type
_entity.pdbx_description
1 polymer ?
#
loop_
_entity_poly.entity_id
_entity_poly.type
_entity_poly.pdbx_seq_one_letter_code
_entity_poly.pdbx_strand_id
1 'polypeptide(L)'
;MPDVFMTFLNGIDVKNINLSNDEIIEAVEGSLMAQGNGQTVIEPRVHLVPESSDKGHFNVLRGYIKPMDVAGVKIVGDFVDNYKQNLPSEMALLNLFSPETGMPKAIVDATSITDMRTGAMTAIGAKHLARKSNKILGHIGS
;
A
#
# COMPACT_ATOMS: atom_id res chain seq x y z
N MET A 1 -2.91 -12.26 31.95
CA MET A 1 -3.17 -12.23 30.49
C MET A 1 -1.85 -12.50 29.83
N PRO A 2 -1.80 -13.22 28.69
CA PRO A 2 -0.56 -13.35 27.93
C PRO A 2 -0.14 -11.98 27.37
N ASP A 3 1.16 -11.76 27.28
CA ASP A 3 1.71 -10.55 26.66
C ASP A 3 1.44 -10.57 25.14
N VAL A 4 1.08 -9.42 24.57
CA VAL A 4 0.89 -9.26 23.13
C VAL A 4 2.12 -8.55 22.56
N PHE A 5 2.83 -9.24 21.68
CA PHE A 5 3.98 -8.68 20.97
C PHE A 5 3.56 -8.17 19.60
N MET A 6 4.02 -6.99 19.23
CA MET A 6 3.76 -6.36 17.96
C MET A 6 5.09 -5.98 17.29
N THR A 7 5.21 -6.27 16.01
CA THR A 7 6.38 -5.89 15.22
C THR A 7 6.25 -4.43 14.78
N PHE A 8 7.34 -3.68 14.90
CA PHE A 8 7.45 -2.35 14.31
C PHE A 8 8.55 -2.35 13.25
N LEU A 9 8.20 -1.98 12.00
CA LEU A 9 9.12 -1.88 10.88
C LEU A 9 9.17 -0.44 10.39
N ASN A 10 10.30 0.22 10.58
CA ASN A 10 10.54 1.55 10.04
C ASN A 10 10.98 1.48 8.55
N GLY A 11 11.13 2.64 7.90
CA GLY A 11 11.48 2.71 6.49
C GLY A 11 12.82 2.06 6.13
N ILE A 12 13.79 2.03 7.07
CA ILE A 12 15.07 1.35 6.89
C ILE A 12 14.88 -0.17 6.92
N ASP A 13 14.07 -0.66 7.85
CA ASP A 13 13.76 -2.10 7.95
C ASP A 13 13.06 -2.57 6.67
N VAL A 14 12.06 -1.82 6.20
CA VAL A 14 11.35 -2.13 4.95
C VAL A 14 12.30 -2.15 3.75
N LYS A 15 13.19 -1.17 3.65
CA LYS A 15 14.19 -1.13 2.58
C LYS A 15 15.15 -2.30 2.62
N ASN A 16 15.55 -2.73 3.82
CA ASN A 16 16.50 -3.83 4.00
C ASN A 16 15.91 -5.21 3.67
N ILE A 17 14.58 -5.35 3.56
CA ILE A 17 13.94 -6.57 3.05
C ILE A 17 14.39 -6.84 1.60
N ASN A 18 14.69 -5.79 0.84
CA ASN A 18 15.22 -5.85 -0.52
C ASN A 18 14.35 -6.68 -1.47
N LEU A 19 13.05 -6.45 -1.46
CA LEU A 19 12.09 -7.11 -2.34
C LEU A 19 12.46 -6.85 -3.81
N SER A 20 12.48 -7.90 -4.61
CA SER A 20 12.62 -7.79 -6.06
C SER A 20 11.33 -7.27 -6.71
N ASN A 21 11.45 -6.68 -7.91
CA ASN A 21 10.29 -6.24 -8.67
C ASN A 21 9.32 -7.39 -8.97
N ASP A 22 9.84 -8.60 -9.21
CA ASP A 22 9.01 -9.77 -9.50
C ASP A 22 8.18 -10.17 -8.29
N GLU A 23 8.75 -10.20 -7.07
CA GLU A 23 8.02 -10.47 -5.83
C GLU A 23 6.93 -9.43 -5.58
N ILE A 24 7.21 -8.15 -5.85
CA ILE A 24 6.23 -7.06 -5.69
C ILE A 24 5.07 -7.24 -6.69
N ILE A 25 5.39 -7.49 -7.96
CA ILE A 25 4.39 -7.72 -9.02
C ILE A 25 3.54 -8.94 -8.69
N GLU A 26 4.16 -10.06 -8.28
CA GLU A 26 3.46 -11.29 -7.92
C GLU A 26 2.49 -11.08 -6.74
N ALA A 27 2.92 -10.38 -5.69
CA ALA A 27 2.07 -10.07 -4.54
C ALA A 27 0.87 -9.20 -4.91
N VAL A 28 1.07 -8.18 -5.76
CA VAL A 28 0.00 -7.29 -6.22
C VAL A 28 -0.96 -8.04 -7.17
N GLU A 29 -0.44 -8.82 -8.11
CA GLU A 29 -1.24 -9.62 -9.05
C GLU A 29 -2.08 -10.66 -8.29
N GLY A 30 -1.49 -11.34 -7.30
CA GLY A 30 -2.21 -12.26 -6.41
C GLY A 30 -3.34 -11.58 -5.64
N SER A 31 -3.12 -10.37 -5.17
CA SER A 31 -4.16 -9.56 -4.48
C SER A 31 -5.31 -9.19 -5.43
N LEU A 32 -5.00 -8.83 -6.68
CA LEU A 32 -6.01 -8.54 -7.70
C LEU A 32 -6.82 -9.79 -8.07
N MET A 33 -6.16 -10.94 -8.18
CA MET A 33 -6.84 -12.23 -8.43
C MET A 33 -7.77 -12.58 -7.27
N ALA A 34 -7.33 -12.41 -6.02
CA ALA A 34 -8.16 -12.61 -4.85
C ALA A 34 -9.39 -11.69 -4.86
N GLN A 35 -9.20 -10.43 -5.26
CA GLN A 35 -10.31 -9.47 -5.40
C GLN A 35 -11.29 -9.92 -6.49
N GLY A 36 -10.79 -10.30 -7.66
CA GLY A 36 -11.63 -10.80 -8.77
C GLY A 36 -12.43 -12.05 -8.41
N ASN A 37 -11.90 -12.87 -7.50
CA ASN A 37 -12.55 -14.07 -6.98
C ASN A 37 -13.47 -13.81 -5.77
N GLY A 38 -13.70 -12.58 -5.37
CA GLY A 38 -14.52 -12.23 -4.21
C GLY A 38 -13.91 -12.66 -2.86
N GLN A 39 -12.59 -12.80 -2.80
CA GLN A 39 -11.85 -13.25 -1.61
C GLN A 39 -11.24 -12.08 -0.82
N THR A 40 -11.75 -10.88 -1.04
CA THR A 40 -11.32 -9.68 -0.29
C THR A 40 -12.53 -8.93 0.23
N VAL A 41 -12.33 -8.21 1.33
CA VAL A 41 -13.23 -7.15 1.78
C VAL A 41 -12.45 -5.85 1.67
N ILE A 42 -12.88 -4.96 0.79
CA ILE A 42 -12.26 -3.65 0.58
C ILE A 42 -13.35 -2.60 0.74
N GLU A 43 -13.20 -1.78 1.78
CA GLU A 43 -14.12 -0.71 2.06
C GLU A 43 -13.70 0.59 1.35
N PRO A 44 -14.63 1.45 0.99
CA PRO A 44 -14.32 2.76 0.43
C PRO A 44 -13.36 3.53 1.34
N ARG A 45 -12.40 4.24 0.73
CA ARG A 45 -11.48 5.10 1.49
C ARG A 45 -12.25 6.22 2.18
N VAL A 46 -11.77 6.62 3.33
CA VAL A 46 -12.26 7.79 4.05
C VAL A 46 -11.20 8.88 3.97
N HIS A 47 -11.64 10.10 3.68
CA HIS A 47 -10.79 11.28 3.67
C HIS A 47 -10.96 12.06 4.97
N LEU A 48 -9.85 12.51 5.52
CA LEU A 48 -9.80 13.49 6.61
C LEU A 48 -9.00 14.69 6.12
N VAL A 49 -9.67 15.83 6.01
CA VAL A 49 -9.06 17.08 5.57
C VAL A 49 -8.94 18.00 6.79
N PRO A 50 -7.71 18.29 7.29
CA PRO A 50 -7.53 19.25 8.37
C PRO A 50 -7.93 20.67 7.91
N GLU A 51 -8.66 21.41 8.74
CA GLU A 51 -9.03 22.80 8.44
C GLU A 51 -7.81 23.73 8.25
N SER A 52 -6.69 23.37 8.86
CA SER A 52 -5.42 24.11 8.77
C SER A 52 -4.64 23.85 7.48
N SER A 53 -5.12 22.97 6.59
CA SER A 53 -4.39 22.58 5.38
C SER A 53 -5.24 22.74 4.13
N ASP A 54 -4.88 23.73 3.31
CA ASP A 54 -5.51 23.93 2.00
C ASP A 54 -5.03 22.91 0.95
N LYS A 55 -3.94 22.17 1.22
CA LYS A 55 -3.19 21.39 0.23
C LYS A 55 -2.79 20.01 0.70
N GLY A 56 -3.48 19.50 1.70
CA GLY A 56 -3.18 18.18 2.23
C GLY A 56 -4.38 17.51 2.84
N HIS A 57 -4.33 16.19 2.85
CA HIS A 57 -5.37 15.37 3.45
C HIS A 57 -4.81 14.03 3.89
N PHE A 58 -5.56 13.31 4.72
CA PHE A 58 -5.29 11.93 5.04
C PHE A 58 -6.28 11.02 4.33
N ASN A 59 -5.77 9.93 3.77
CA ASN A 59 -6.55 8.82 3.26
C ASN A 59 -6.48 7.66 4.25
N VAL A 60 -7.62 7.15 4.67
CA VAL A 60 -7.71 5.93 5.49
C VAL A 60 -8.28 4.81 4.61
N LEU A 61 -7.48 3.79 4.38
CA LEU A 61 -7.83 2.61 3.60
C LEU A 61 -7.87 1.41 4.52
N ARG A 62 -8.86 0.55 4.35
CA ARG A 62 -9.00 -0.65 5.17
C ARG A 62 -9.47 -1.82 4.33
N GLY A 63 -9.01 -3.01 4.71
CA GLY A 63 -9.38 -4.20 3.96
C GLY A 63 -8.93 -5.49 4.64
N TYR A 64 -9.42 -6.58 4.08
CA TYR A 64 -9.07 -7.94 4.44
C TYR A 64 -8.82 -8.74 3.16
N ILE A 65 -7.76 -9.54 3.15
CA ILE A 65 -7.39 -10.43 2.05
C ILE A 65 -7.39 -11.87 2.57
N LYS A 66 -8.42 -12.61 2.21
CA LYS A 66 -8.66 -13.97 2.72
C LYS A 66 -7.49 -14.94 2.45
N PRO A 67 -6.90 -15.04 1.25
CA PRO A 67 -5.79 -15.95 1.00
C PRO A 67 -4.52 -15.64 1.81
N MET A 68 -4.36 -14.40 2.26
CA MET A 68 -3.21 -13.97 3.06
C MET A 68 -3.50 -14.01 4.56
N ASP A 69 -4.75 -14.26 4.95
CA ASP A 69 -5.24 -14.22 6.32
C ASP A 69 -4.79 -12.96 7.08
N VAL A 70 -4.96 -11.81 6.43
CA VAL A 70 -4.53 -10.53 6.99
C VAL A 70 -5.60 -9.45 6.80
N ALA A 71 -5.89 -8.76 7.88
CA ALA A 71 -6.66 -7.53 7.90
C ALA A 71 -5.71 -6.34 8.14
N GLY A 72 -6.01 -5.20 7.53
CA GLY A 72 -5.14 -4.05 7.70
C GLY A 72 -5.84 -2.71 7.50
N VAL A 73 -5.21 -1.70 8.08
CA VAL A 73 -5.57 -0.30 7.91
C VAL A 73 -4.32 0.47 7.51
N LYS A 74 -4.37 1.12 6.34
CA LYS A 74 -3.31 2.03 5.89
C LYS A 74 -3.80 3.47 6.01
N ILE A 75 -2.99 4.31 6.63
CA ILE A 75 -3.21 5.74 6.72
C ILE A 75 -2.13 6.40 5.87
N VAL A 76 -2.53 7.25 4.93
CA VAL A 76 -1.64 8.00 4.05
C VAL A 76 -1.88 9.48 4.27
N GLY A 77 -0.85 10.22 4.63
CA GLY A 77 -0.84 11.67 4.55
C GLY A 77 -0.33 12.09 3.17
N ASP A 78 -1.14 12.82 2.43
CA ASP A 78 -0.81 13.39 1.12
C ASP A 78 -0.83 14.91 1.22
N PHE A 79 0.35 15.51 1.19
CA PHE A 79 0.59 16.94 1.40
C PHE A 79 1.53 17.46 0.33
N VAL A 80 0.99 18.06 -0.71
CA VAL A 80 1.73 18.46 -1.92
C VAL A 80 2.85 19.47 -1.67
N ASP A 81 2.78 20.25 -0.60
CA ASP A 81 3.79 21.26 -0.24
C ASP A 81 4.93 20.72 0.65
N ASN A 82 4.92 19.45 1.00
CA ASN A 82 5.95 18.81 1.84
C ASN A 82 7.38 18.95 1.28
N TYR A 83 7.53 19.00 -0.06
CA TYR A 83 8.83 19.22 -0.70
C TYR A 83 9.53 20.49 -0.22
N LYS A 84 8.78 21.52 0.24
CA LYS A 84 9.34 22.75 0.80
C LYS A 84 10.06 22.53 2.12
N GLN A 85 9.79 21.40 2.78
CA GLN A 85 10.37 20.98 4.04
C GLN A 85 11.29 19.76 3.89
N ASN A 86 11.65 19.39 2.64
CA ASN A 86 12.40 18.16 2.31
C ASN A 86 11.71 16.89 2.81
N LEU A 87 10.38 16.86 2.83
CA LEU A 87 9.59 15.69 3.15
C LEU A 87 8.93 15.13 1.89
N PRO A 88 8.70 13.81 1.82
CA PRO A 88 7.88 13.22 0.76
C PRO A 88 6.46 13.82 0.76
N SER A 89 5.87 13.98 -0.42
CA SER A 89 4.47 14.42 -0.54
C SER A 89 3.50 13.40 0.05
N GLU A 90 3.79 12.12 -0.10
CA GLU A 90 3.05 11.04 0.53
C GLU A 90 3.90 10.32 1.58
N MET A 91 3.33 10.11 2.77
CA MET A 91 3.90 9.27 3.82
C MET A 91 2.81 8.38 4.38
N ALA A 92 3.11 7.13 4.67
CA ALA A 92 2.09 6.16 5.03
C ALA A 92 2.52 5.23 6.17
N LEU A 93 1.55 4.86 7.00
CA LEU A 93 1.65 3.77 7.97
C LEU A 93 0.62 2.70 7.64
N LEU A 94 1.04 1.44 7.74
CA LEU A 94 0.19 0.26 7.60
C LEU A 94 0.15 -0.48 8.94
N ASN A 95 -1.06 -0.68 9.46
CA ASN A 95 -1.31 -1.48 10.64
C ASN A 95 -1.92 -2.81 10.22
N LEU A 96 -1.33 -3.92 10.65
CA LEU A 96 -1.77 -5.28 10.34
C LEU A 96 -2.33 -5.96 11.57
N PHE A 97 -3.41 -6.70 11.38
CA PHE A 97 -4.15 -7.38 12.43
C PHE A 97 -4.46 -8.84 12.07
N SER A 98 -4.61 -9.68 13.08
CA SER A 98 -5.23 -10.99 12.92
C SER A 98 -6.73 -10.82 12.66
N PRO A 99 -7.27 -11.36 11.55
CA PRO A 99 -8.71 -11.27 11.29
C PRO A 99 -9.54 -12.13 12.24
N GLU A 100 -8.95 -13.13 12.87
CA GLU A 100 -9.63 -14.03 13.82
C GLU A 100 -9.81 -13.37 15.19
N THR A 101 -8.77 -12.73 15.72
CA THR A 101 -8.74 -12.24 17.10
C THR A 101 -8.72 -10.72 17.22
N GLY A 102 -8.49 -10.00 16.14
CA GLY A 102 -8.23 -8.56 16.17
C GLY A 102 -6.87 -8.18 16.76
N MET A 103 -6.02 -9.16 17.09
CA MET A 103 -4.70 -8.89 17.66
C MET A 103 -3.83 -8.11 16.70
N PRO A 104 -3.22 -6.98 17.12
CA PRO A 104 -2.27 -6.26 16.31
C PRO A 104 -1.03 -7.13 16.05
N LYS A 105 -0.62 -7.25 14.79
CA LYS A 105 0.55 -8.02 14.33
C LYS A 105 1.76 -7.12 14.08
N ALA A 106 1.53 -6.01 13.34
CA ALA A 106 2.62 -5.12 12.97
C ALA A 106 2.14 -3.70 12.69
N ILE A 107 3.06 -2.75 12.88
CA ILE A 107 3.01 -1.40 12.33
C ILE A 107 4.20 -1.27 11.38
N VAL A 108 3.94 -0.86 10.14
CA VAL A 108 4.94 -0.82 9.06
C VAL A 108 4.95 0.56 8.44
N ASP A 109 6.12 1.15 8.25
CA ASP A 109 6.28 2.30 7.35
C ASP A 109 5.94 1.85 5.92
N ALA A 110 4.87 2.39 5.38
CA ALA A 110 4.36 2.02 4.07
C ALA A 110 4.59 3.09 2.99
N THR A 111 5.47 4.06 3.25
CA THR A 111 5.77 5.14 2.31
C THR A 111 6.31 4.57 0.99
N SER A 112 7.42 3.84 1.02
CA SER A 112 7.98 3.20 -0.17
C SER A 112 7.08 2.10 -0.75
N ILE A 113 6.34 1.38 0.11
CA ILE A 113 5.38 0.35 -0.33
C ILE A 113 4.28 0.98 -1.20
N THR A 114 3.89 2.23 -0.91
CA THR A 114 2.88 2.92 -1.71
C THR A 114 3.35 3.13 -3.15
N ASP A 115 4.61 3.49 -3.36
CA ASP A 115 5.20 3.65 -4.69
C ASP A 115 5.35 2.31 -5.40
N MET A 116 5.95 1.32 -4.72
CA MET A 116 6.19 -0.02 -5.27
C MET A 116 4.90 -0.68 -5.77
N ARG A 117 3.82 -0.69 -4.96
CA ARG A 117 2.55 -1.30 -5.35
C ARG A 117 1.88 -0.56 -6.50
N THR A 118 2.09 0.76 -6.61
CA THR A 118 1.50 1.57 -7.70
C THR A 118 2.23 1.29 -9.01
N GLY A 119 3.56 1.22 -8.99
CA GLY A 119 4.36 0.80 -10.13
C GLY A 119 4.00 -0.61 -10.60
N ALA A 120 3.84 -1.57 -9.68
CA ALA A 120 3.41 -2.93 -9.99
C ALA A 120 2.03 -2.98 -10.66
N MET A 121 1.05 -2.18 -10.20
CA MET A 121 -0.26 -2.06 -10.84
C MET A 121 -0.15 -1.62 -12.31
N THR A 122 0.72 -0.66 -12.60
CA THR A 122 0.98 -0.19 -13.96
C THR A 122 1.60 -1.29 -14.82
N ALA A 123 2.58 -2.01 -14.28
CA ALA A 123 3.22 -3.14 -14.97
C ALA A 123 2.23 -4.28 -15.27
N ILE A 124 1.39 -4.63 -14.32
CA ILE A 124 0.33 -5.64 -14.49
C ILE A 124 -0.69 -5.20 -15.55
N GLY A 125 -1.10 -3.93 -15.52
CA GLY A 125 -1.97 -3.36 -16.54
C GLY A 125 -1.36 -3.48 -17.93
N ALA A 126 -0.09 -3.13 -18.11
CA ALA A 126 0.64 -3.29 -19.36
C ALA A 126 0.76 -4.76 -19.77
N LYS A 127 1.09 -5.66 -18.82
CA LYS A 127 1.20 -7.10 -19.05
C LYS A 127 -0.07 -7.73 -19.66
N HIS A 128 -1.24 -7.34 -19.17
CA HIS A 128 -2.52 -7.95 -19.55
C HIS A 128 -3.25 -7.19 -20.68
N LEU A 129 -3.09 -5.89 -20.77
CA LEU A 129 -3.89 -5.04 -21.65
C LEU A 129 -3.14 -4.52 -22.87
N ALA A 130 -1.78 -4.48 -22.84
CA ALA A 130 -1.02 -4.04 -24.00
C ALA A 130 -1.05 -5.06 -25.13
N ARG A 131 -1.03 -4.57 -26.39
CA ARG A 131 -0.89 -5.44 -27.56
C ARG A 131 0.47 -6.11 -27.55
N LYS A 132 0.53 -7.41 -27.85
CA LYS A 132 1.79 -8.19 -27.86
C LYS A 132 2.85 -7.66 -28.83
N SER A 133 2.43 -6.91 -29.86
CA SER A 133 3.32 -6.29 -30.87
C SER A 133 3.93 -4.96 -30.43
N ASN A 134 3.47 -4.37 -29.33
CA ASN A 134 4.01 -3.08 -28.86
C ASN A 134 5.48 -3.22 -28.47
N LYS A 135 6.28 -2.23 -28.89
CA LYS A 135 7.72 -2.15 -28.63
C LYS A 135 8.12 -0.88 -27.85
N ILE A 136 7.18 0.03 -27.69
CA ILE A 136 7.42 1.33 -27.05
C ILE A 136 6.36 1.53 -25.98
N LEU A 137 6.81 1.89 -24.78
CA LEU A 137 5.98 2.32 -23.66
C LEU A 137 6.20 3.80 -23.42
N GLY A 138 5.12 4.58 -23.45
CA GLY A 138 5.13 5.95 -22.95
C GLY A 138 4.60 5.98 -21.53
N HIS A 139 5.32 6.63 -20.61
CA HIS A 139 4.93 6.78 -19.23
C HIS A 139 4.88 8.26 -18.86
N ILE A 140 3.78 8.71 -18.25
CA ILE A 140 3.58 10.08 -17.79
C ILE A 140 3.35 10.02 -16.29
N GLY A 141 4.16 10.75 -15.53
CA GLY A 141 4.24 10.68 -14.09
C GLY A 141 5.44 9.85 -13.62
N SER A 142 5.69 9.84 -12.34
CA SER A 142 6.83 9.13 -11.72
C SER A 142 6.34 8.26 -10.57
#